data_20da85bb85f1cc3451f0a51699cc2413
#
_entry.id   20da85bb85f1cc3451f0a51699cc2413
#
_cell.length_a   1.000
_cell.length_b   1.000
_cell.length_c   1.000
_cell.angle_alpha   90.00
_cell.angle_beta   90.00
_cell.angle_gamma   90.00
#
_symmetry.space_group_name_H-M   'P 1'
#
loop_
_entity.id
_entity.type
_entity.pdbx_description
1 polymer ?
#
loop_
_entity_poly.entity_id
_entity_poly.type
_entity_poly.pdbx_seq_one_letter_code
_entity_poly.pdbx_strand_id
1 'polypeptide(L)'
;MALAVVACGCSAGESGEMERISIRELKSLYRGYPARITEQVVVEGVVVGTDRYGELYHQLMLQDYTGGVVFSINDARLYETYSVGDSLRVGCCGLTLGGYGHSVRVGDAPQDDGYQTSPIDWTLWCSLVEHCGVGHKPKATRVEIGALGAEHISTIVRVDDVRFVEAGESVADKGVAVSRHLVSAIEEEPTDTLVVRASGRSDFYDMLLPAGPCSVVGIAGYFHDDYQLLITSPDDIVAY
;
A
#
# COMPACT_ATOMS: atom_id res chain seq x y z
N MET A 1 -19.97 8.55 -39.74
CA MET A 1 -20.24 8.98 -38.36
C MET A 1 -18.89 9.08 -37.65
N ALA A 2 -18.44 10.31 -37.41
CA ALA A 2 -17.19 10.59 -36.78
C ALA A 2 -17.34 10.53 -35.27
N LEU A 3 -16.55 9.67 -34.61
CA LEU A 3 -16.48 9.59 -33.14
C LEU A 3 -15.67 10.79 -32.65
N ALA A 4 -16.30 11.70 -31.93
CA ALA A 4 -15.62 12.81 -31.28
C ALA A 4 -14.87 12.29 -30.05
N VAL A 5 -13.54 12.30 -30.11
CA VAL A 5 -12.67 12.14 -28.94
C VAL A 5 -12.80 13.43 -28.13
N VAL A 6 -13.41 13.34 -26.95
CA VAL A 6 -13.36 14.43 -25.96
C VAL A 6 -11.97 14.44 -25.38
N ALA A 7 -11.11 15.28 -25.92
CA ALA A 7 -9.84 15.62 -25.29
C ALA A 7 -10.14 16.34 -23.98
N CYS A 8 -9.79 15.73 -22.86
CA CYS A 8 -9.74 16.39 -21.56
C CYS A 8 -8.77 17.55 -21.68
N GLY A 9 -9.28 18.79 -21.61
CA GLY A 9 -8.53 20.01 -21.87
C GLY A 9 -7.52 20.32 -20.75
N CYS A 10 -6.33 19.72 -20.83
CA CYS A 10 -5.12 20.42 -20.42
C CYS A 10 -4.74 21.28 -21.61
N SER A 11 -4.73 22.59 -21.44
CA SER A 11 -4.33 23.56 -22.49
C SER A 11 -3.01 23.09 -23.09
N ALA A 12 -2.98 22.95 -24.43
CA ALA A 12 -1.77 22.71 -25.20
C ALA A 12 -0.84 23.93 -25.07
N GLY A 13 -0.04 23.92 -24.03
CA GLY A 13 1.09 24.79 -23.82
C GLY A 13 2.28 23.91 -23.51
N GLU A 14 3.22 23.84 -24.43
CA GLU A 14 4.56 23.22 -24.37
C GLU A 14 4.56 21.79 -23.80
N SER A 15 5.17 20.85 -24.51
CA SER A 15 5.56 19.52 -24.02
C SER A 15 6.62 19.68 -22.93
N GLY A 16 6.20 20.17 -21.77
CA GLY A 16 7.02 20.29 -20.57
C GLY A 16 7.35 18.88 -20.11
N GLU A 17 8.62 18.59 -19.96
CA GLU A 17 9.12 17.41 -19.30
C GLU A 17 8.46 17.33 -17.91
N MET A 18 7.80 16.18 -17.59
CA MET A 18 7.16 16.02 -16.30
C MET A 18 8.21 16.05 -15.20
N GLU A 19 7.99 16.84 -14.15
CA GLU A 19 8.91 16.95 -13.03
C GLU A 19 8.88 15.68 -12.19
N ARG A 20 10.04 15.10 -11.94
CA ARG A 20 10.15 13.98 -11.01
C ARG A 20 10.17 14.48 -9.57
N ILE A 21 9.19 14.05 -8.79
CA ILE A 21 9.09 14.34 -7.36
C ILE A 21 9.15 13.05 -6.54
N SER A 22 9.51 13.17 -5.27
CA SER A 22 9.47 12.05 -4.32
C SER A 22 8.02 11.73 -3.91
N ILE A 23 7.80 10.51 -3.42
CA ILE A 23 6.50 10.11 -2.84
C ILE A 23 6.13 11.01 -1.66
N ARG A 24 7.08 11.44 -0.85
CA ARG A 24 6.85 12.41 0.24
C ARG A 24 6.33 13.75 -0.29
N GLU A 25 6.92 14.28 -1.35
CA GLU A 25 6.47 15.53 -1.98
C GLU A 25 5.06 15.36 -2.56
N LEU A 26 4.79 14.26 -3.29
CA LEU A 26 3.45 13.96 -3.77
C LEU A 26 2.43 13.93 -2.62
N LYS A 27 2.72 13.20 -1.54
CA LYS A 27 1.84 13.13 -0.36
C LYS A 27 1.64 14.49 0.30
N SER A 28 2.61 15.39 0.24
CA SER A 28 2.53 16.74 0.80
C SER A 28 1.53 17.65 0.09
N LEU A 29 1.10 17.30 -1.11
CA LEU A 29 0.04 18.00 -1.85
C LEU A 29 -1.35 17.74 -1.25
N TYR A 30 -1.54 16.63 -0.52
CA TYR A 30 -2.80 16.31 0.15
C TYR A 30 -3.04 17.21 1.36
N ARG A 31 -4.23 17.78 1.48
CA ARG A 31 -4.61 18.77 2.53
C ARG A 31 -5.76 18.28 3.43
N GLY A 32 -6.02 16.96 3.48
CA GLY A 32 -7.09 16.39 4.30
C GLY A 32 -8.44 16.25 3.58
N TYR A 33 -8.53 16.66 2.32
CA TYR A 33 -9.71 16.53 1.46
C TYR A 33 -9.29 16.12 0.04
N PRO A 34 -10.19 15.55 -0.78
CA PRO A 34 -9.89 15.20 -2.15
C PRO A 34 -9.29 16.37 -2.93
N ALA A 35 -8.10 16.16 -3.50
CA ALA A 35 -7.36 17.19 -4.22
C ALA A 35 -6.86 16.65 -5.56
N ARG A 36 -7.32 17.28 -6.66
CA ARG A 36 -6.81 16.94 -7.99
C ARG A 36 -5.37 17.46 -8.14
N ILE A 37 -4.50 16.61 -8.63
CA ILE A 37 -3.12 16.94 -8.97
C ILE A 37 -3.14 17.69 -10.30
N THR A 38 -2.73 18.94 -10.29
CA THR A 38 -2.66 19.82 -11.48
C THR A 38 -1.25 19.97 -12.02
N GLU A 39 -0.28 19.66 -11.20
CA GLU A 39 1.15 19.71 -11.50
C GLU A 39 1.54 18.58 -12.47
N GLN A 40 2.41 18.91 -13.44
CA GLN A 40 2.97 17.93 -14.37
C GLN A 40 4.10 17.15 -13.70
N VAL A 41 3.72 16.20 -12.84
CA VAL A 41 4.66 15.47 -11.99
C VAL A 41 4.59 13.97 -12.22
N VAL A 42 5.74 13.31 -12.02
CA VAL A 42 5.88 11.84 -11.97
C VAL A 42 6.50 11.44 -10.65
N VAL A 43 6.12 10.26 -10.17
CA VAL A 43 6.80 9.56 -9.08
C VAL A 43 7.42 8.27 -9.58
N GLU A 44 8.53 7.87 -8.98
CA GLU A 44 9.16 6.58 -9.23
C GLU A 44 9.28 5.81 -7.93
N GLY A 45 9.02 4.52 -7.99
CA GLY A 45 9.12 3.66 -6.81
C GLY A 45 9.17 2.19 -7.16
N VAL A 46 9.42 1.38 -6.14
CA VAL A 46 9.37 -0.08 -6.22
C VAL A 46 8.02 -0.56 -5.72
N VAL A 47 7.40 -1.50 -6.42
CA VAL A 47 6.18 -2.17 -5.98
C VAL A 47 6.48 -2.98 -4.71
N VAL A 48 5.79 -2.68 -3.63
CA VAL A 48 5.92 -3.37 -2.33
C VAL A 48 4.67 -4.16 -1.95
N GLY A 49 3.58 -3.99 -2.67
CA GLY A 49 2.34 -4.73 -2.46
C GLY A 49 1.43 -4.71 -3.68
N THR A 50 0.77 -5.84 -3.93
CA THR A 50 -0.24 -6.04 -5.00
C THR A 50 -1.40 -6.86 -4.44
N ASP A 51 -2.43 -7.05 -5.25
CA ASP A 51 -3.61 -7.85 -4.92
C ASP A 51 -3.43 -9.38 -5.06
N ARG A 52 -2.19 -9.87 -5.21
CA ARG A 52 -1.88 -11.27 -5.50
C ARG A 52 -2.57 -12.28 -4.59
N TYR A 53 -2.63 -11.97 -3.30
CA TYR A 53 -3.19 -12.87 -2.29
C TYR A 53 -4.53 -12.38 -1.71
N GLY A 54 -5.18 -11.41 -2.37
CA GLY A 54 -6.52 -10.94 -2.01
C GLY A 54 -6.59 -9.97 -0.81
N GLU A 55 -5.44 -9.62 -0.20
CA GLU A 55 -5.41 -8.65 0.91
C GLU A 55 -5.58 -7.20 0.40
N LEU A 56 -4.89 -6.84 -0.68
CA LEU A 56 -4.88 -5.50 -1.26
C LEU A 56 -5.80 -5.41 -2.49
N TYR A 57 -7.11 -5.48 -2.29
CA TYR A 57 -8.07 -5.46 -3.38
C TYR A 57 -8.07 -4.12 -4.14
N HIS A 58 -7.84 -4.15 -5.46
CA HIS A 58 -7.74 -2.96 -6.33
C HIS A 58 -6.63 -1.97 -5.91
N GLN A 59 -5.56 -2.45 -5.26
CA GLN A 59 -4.50 -1.59 -4.77
C GLN A 59 -3.13 -2.08 -5.25
N LEU A 60 -2.31 -1.11 -5.66
CA LEU A 60 -0.89 -1.28 -5.92
C LEU A 60 -0.14 -0.30 -5.01
N MET A 61 0.87 -0.79 -4.31
CA MET A 61 1.64 0.03 -3.38
C MET A 61 3.04 0.26 -3.93
N LEU A 62 3.41 1.53 -4.07
CA LEU A 62 4.75 1.96 -4.44
C LEU A 62 5.47 2.56 -3.26
N GLN A 63 6.76 2.28 -3.16
CA GLN A 63 7.65 2.86 -2.16
C GLN A 63 8.92 3.38 -2.84
N ASP A 64 9.35 4.58 -2.45
CA ASP A 64 10.68 5.13 -2.69
C ASP A 64 11.47 5.25 -1.38
N TYR A 65 12.62 5.92 -1.41
CA TYR A 65 13.43 6.16 -0.22
C TYR A 65 12.82 7.18 0.77
N THR A 66 11.74 7.87 0.39
CA THR A 66 11.08 8.90 1.20
C THR A 66 9.79 8.42 1.85
N GLY A 67 9.18 7.34 1.34
CA GLY A 67 7.93 6.80 1.86
C GLY A 67 7.19 5.92 0.87
N GLY A 68 5.96 5.57 1.21
CA GLY A 68 5.08 4.76 0.38
C GLY A 68 3.77 5.46 0.04
N VAL A 69 3.15 5.04 -1.05
CA VAL A 69 1.85 5.54 -1.53
C VAL A 69 1.02 4.40 -2.12
N VAL A 70 -0.29 4.51 -1.97
CA VAL A 70 -1.27 3.55 -2.51
C VAL A 70 -1.87 4.12 -3.79
N PHE A 71 -1.81 3.36 -4.88
CA PHE A 71 -2.61 3.61 -6.08
C PHE A 71 -3.83 2.70 -6.07
N SER A 72 -5.02 3.30 -6.16
CA SER A 72 -6.28 2.58 -6.32
C SER A 72 -6.58 2.42 -7.81
N ILE A 73 -6.66 1.19 -8.32
CA ILE A 73 -6.73 0.88 -9.74
C ILE A 73 -7.88 -0.09 -9.98
N ASN A 74 -8.72 0.17 -10.97
CA ASN A 74 -9.88 -0.66 -11.27
C ASN A 74 -9.50 -1.92 -12.07
N ASP A 75 -8.66 -2.76 -11.45
CA ASP A 75 -8.34 -4.11 -11.90
C ASP A 75 -8.16 -5.01 -10.68
N ALA A 76 -8.65 -6.25 -10.74
CA ALA A 76 -8.61 -7.22 -9.65
C ALA A 76 -7.47 -8.25 -9.81
N ARG A 77 -6.57 -8.07 -10.79
CA ARG A 77 -5.44 -8.95 -11.07
C ARG A 77 -4.18 -8.15 -11.42
N LEU A 78 -3.94 -7.08 -10.65
CA LEU A 78 -2.76 -6.23 -10.81
C LEU A 78 -1.46 -7.04 -10.76
N TYR A 79 -1.45 -8.11 -9.97
CA TYR A 79 -0.30 -9.03 -9.81
C TYR A 79 0.06 -9.79 -11.11
N GLU A 80 -0.84 -9.91 -12.08
CA GLU A 80 -0.52 -10.52 -13.39
C GLU A 80 0.36 -9.60 -14.25
N THR A 81 0.29 -8.29 -13.99
CA THR A 81 1.06 -7.27 -14.72
C THR A 81 2.23 -6.73 -13.89
N TYR A 82 2.05 -6.58 -12.58
CA TYR A 82 3.03 -5.98 -11.68
C TYR A 82 3.38 -6.93 -10.54
N SER A 83 4.66 -7.22 -10.40
CA SER A 83 5.19 -8.03 -9.30
C SER A 83 5.80 -7.17 -8.22
N VAL A 84 5.76 -7.65 -6.96
CA VAL A 84 6.56 -7.04 -5.88
C VAL A 84 8.04 -7.06 -6.30
N GLY A 85 8.67 -5.89 -6.27
CA GLY A 85 10.04 -5.69 -6.77
C GLY A 85 10.15 -5.06 -8.16
N ASP A 86 9.03 -4.84 -8.85
CA ASP A 86 9.05 -4.07 -10.09
C ASP A 86 9.26 -2.58 -9.79
N SER A 87 9.98 -1.89 -10.66
CA SER A 87 10.17 -0.44 -10.58
C SER A 87 9.26 0.23 -11.59
N LEU A 88 8.43 1.14 -11.11
CA LEU A 88 7.45 1.86 -11.91
C LEU A 88 7.68 3.37 -11.83
N ARG A 89 7.41 4.05 -12.94
CA ARG A 89 7.26 5.50 -13.03
C ARG A 89 5.80 5.81 -13.33
N VAL A 90 5.18 6.68 -12.57
CA VAL A 90 3.74 6.99 -12.70
C VAL A 90 3.53 8.49 -12.86
N GLY A 91 2.92 8.89 -13.98
CA GLY A 91 2.43 10.25 -14.19
C GLY A 91 1.22 10.51 -13.31
N CYS A 92 1.27 11.55 -12.49
CA CYS A 92 0.22 11.82 -11.51
C CYS A 92 -0.72 12.97 -11.89
N CYS A 93 -0.39 13.76 -12.93
CA CYS A 93 -1.24 14.87 -13.36
C CYS A 93 -2.64 14.37 -13.75
N GLY A 94 -3.66 15.06 -13.24
CA GLY A 94 -5.07 14.75 -13.48
C GLY A 94 -5.66 13.72 -12.51
N LEU A 95 -4.84 12.96 -11.78
CA LEU A 95 -5.30 12.07 -10.73
C LEU A 95 -5.70 12.84 -9.47
N THR A 96 -6.33 12.17 -8.52
CA THR A 96 -6.82 12.74 -7.27
C THR A 96 -6.10 12.12 -6.08
N LEU A 97 -5.61 12.98 -5.19
CA LEU A 97 -5.16 12.58 -3.86
C LEU A 97 -6.35 12.50 -2.91
N GLY A 98 -6.40 11.45 -2.12
CA GLY A 98 -7.37 11.29 -1.03
C GLY A 98 -6.73 10.62 0.17
N GLY A 99 -7.46 10.50 1.27
CA GLY A 99 -6.98 9.89 2.51
C GLY A 99 -7.88 8.78 2.99
N TYR A 100 -7.25 7.79 3.62
CA TYR A 100 -7.93 6.74 4.37
C TYR A 100 -7.01 6.23 5.47
N GLY A 101 -7.45 6.28 6.74
CA GLY A 101 -6.66 5.80 7.87
C GLY A 101 -5.24 6.39 7.88
N HIS A 102 -5.09 7.69 7.81
CA HIS A 102 -3.81 8.42 7.69
C HIS A 102 -2.95 8.06 6.46
N SER A 103 -3.37 7.09 5.65
CA SER A 103 -2.71 6.77 4.38
C SER A 103 -3.17 7.72 3.29
N VAL A 104 -2.23 8.27 2.52
CA VAL A 104 -2.55 9.01 1.30
C VAL A 104 -2.67 8.04 0.15
N ARG A 105 -3.76 8.18 -0.61
CA ARG A 105 -4.07 7.37 -1.79
C ARG A 105 -4.14 8.23 -3.03
N VAL A 106 -3.72 7.66 -4.15
CA VAL A 106 -3.89 8.22 -5.47
C VAL A 106 -4.95 7.41 -6.20
N GLY A 107 -5.94 8.09 -6.73
CA GLY A 107 -7.03 7.49 -7.47
C GLY A 107 -7.59 8.45 -8.52
N ASP A 108 -8.77 8.14 -9.01
CA ASP A 108 -9.58 9.07 -9.79
C ASP A 108 -10.47 9.93 -8.89
N ALA A 109 -11.15 10.91 -9.44
CA ALA A 109 -12.10 11.74 -8.72
C ALA A 109 -13.17 10.89 -8.02
N PRO A 110 -13.57 11.23 -6.77
CA PRO A 110 -14.59 10.48 -6.07
C PRO A 110 -15.92 10.51 -6.83
N GLN A 111 -16.58 9.36 -6.93
CA GLN A 111 -17.88 9.22 -7.61
C GLN A 111 -19.06 9.31 -6.64
N ASP A 112 -18.79 9.17 -5.34
CA ASP A 112 -19.77 9.31 -4.28
C ASP A 112 -19.19 10.03 -3.05
N ASP A 113 -20.04 10.48 -2.15
CA ASP A 113 -19.64 11.28 -0.97
C ASP A 113 -18.97 10.44 0.13
N GLY A 114 -18.92 9.10 -0.01
CA GLY A 114 -18.38 8.19 1.02
C GLY A 114 -16.87 7.97 0.93
N TYR A 115 -16.27 8.29 -0.21
CA TYR A 115 -14.85 8.05 -0.47
C TYR A 115 -14.13 9.29 -0.98
N GLN A 116 -12.84 9.40 -0.68
CA GLN A 116 -12.04 10.53 -1.15
C GLN A 116 -11.43 10.33 -2.54
N THR A 117 -11.38 9.09 -3.02
CA THR A 117 -10.94 8.73 -4.38
C THR A 117 -11.75 7.54 -4.89
N SER A 118 -11.92 7.44 -6.21
CA SER A 118 -12.36 6.24 -6.90
C SER A 118 -11.18 5.50 -7.51
N PRO A 119 -11.30 4.19 -7.84
CA PRO A 119 -10.25 3.49 -8.56
C PRO A 119 -10.02 4.10 -9.95
N ILE A 120 -8.74 4.23 -10.34
CA ILE A 120 -8.31 4.69 -11.67
C ILE A 120 -8.75 3.64 -12.71
N ASP A 121 -9.39 4.08 -13.80
CA ASP A 121 -9.70 3.20 -14.92
C ASP A 121 -8.43 2.53 -15.46
N TRP A 122 -8.51 1.23 -15.79
CA TRP A 122 -7.37 0.47 -16.26
C TRP A 122 -6.71 1.07 -17.51
N THR A 123 -7.50 1.57 -18.45
CA THR A 123 -6.97 2.17 -19.69
C THR A 123 -6.21 3.47 -19.38
N LEU A 124 -6.76 4.27 -18.48
CA LEU A 124 -6.09 5.49 -18.00
C LEU A 124 -4.79 5.12 -17.27
N TRP A 125 -4.82 4.15 -16.35
CA TRP A 125 -3.64 3.69 -15.63
C TRP A 125 -2.52 3.27 -16.58
N CYS A 126 -2.83 2.43 -17.58
CA CYS A 126 -1.87 1.98 -18.60
C CYS A 126 -1.24 3.12 -19.40
N SER A 127 -1.91 4.27 -19.52
CA SER A 127 -1.37 5.46 -20.20
C SER A 127 -0.46 6.31 -19.31
N LEU A 128 -0.50 6.13 -17.99
CA LEU A 128 0.22 6.92 -17.00
C LEU A 128 1.44 6.19 -16.43
N VAL A 129 1.48 4.85 -16.52
CA VAL A 129 2.52 4.03 -15.93
C VAL A 129 3.56 3.60 -16.95
N GLU A 130 4.83 3.68 -16.56
CA GLU A 130 5.98 3.13 -17.27
C GLU A 130 6.67 2.08 -16.39
N HIS A 131 6.92 0.89 -16.94
CA HIS A 131 7.66 -0.18 -16.26
C HIS A 131 9.16 0.05 -16.49
N CYS A 132 9.89 0.42 -15.43
CA CYS A 132 11.29 0.84 -15.51
C CYS A 132 12.30 -0.26 -15.18
N GLY A 133 11.85 -1.35 -14.53
CA GLY A 133 12.74 -2.46 -14.14
C GLY A 133 12.03 -3.53 -13.35
N VAL A 134 12.70 -4.67 -13.18
CA VAL A 134 12.16 -5.86 -12.51
C VAL A 134 13.15 -6.42 -11.49
N GLY A 135 12.66 -7.20 -10.54
CA GLY A 135 13.48 -8.02 -9.64
C GLY A 135 14.23 -7.24 -8.56
N HIS A 136 13.85 -6.00 -8.29
CA HIS A 136 14.33 -5.29 -7.11
C HIS A 136 13.84 -6.00 -5.86
N LYS A 137 14.70 -6.10 -4.84
CA LYS A 137 14.26 -6.60 -3.53
C LYS A 137 13.84 -5.41 -2.68
N PRO A 138 12.53 -5.23 -2.41
CA PRO A 138 12.08 -4.19 -1.51
C PRO A 138 12.77 -4.35 -0.16
N LYS A 139 13.35 -3.27 0.35
CA LYS A 139 14.02 -3.30 1.65
C LYS A 139 13.04 -2.87 2.73
N ALA A 140 12.60 -3.81 3.55
CA ALA A 140 11.79 -3.51 4.72
C ALA A 140 12.62 -2.73 5.76
N THR A 141 12.04 -1.66 6.30
CA THR A 141 12.63 -0.96 7.43
C THR A 141 12.40 -1.77 8.70
N ARG A 142 13.48 -2.12 9.42
CA ARG A 142 13.35 -2.79 10.71
C ARG A 142 12.82 -1.79 11.75
N VAL A 143 11.79 -2.20 12.47
CA VAL A 143 11.17 -1.42 13.55
C VAL A 143 10.97 -2.29 14.78
N GLU A 144 11.06 -1.68 15.95
CA GLU A 144 10.69 -2.33 17.22
C GLU A 144 9.18 -2.22 17.45
N ILE A 145 8.60 -3.11 18.27
CA ILE A 145 7.23 -2.96 18.77
C ILE A 145 7.13 -1.63 19.52
N GLY A 146 6.08 -0.84 19.25
CA GLY A 146 5.91 0.50 19.83
C GLY A 146 6.63 1.63 19.08
N ALA A 147 7.54 1.32 18.15
CA ALA A 147 8.26 2.32 17.34
C ALA A 147 7.62 2.57 15.97
N LEU A 148 6.51 1.89 15.64
CA LEU A 148 5.79 2.13 14.40
C LEU A 148 5.10 3.50 14.45
N GLY A 149 5.41 4.38 13.49
CA GLY A 149 4.95 5.76 13.47
C GLY A 149 4.42 6.20 12.11
N ALA A 150 3.97 7.45 12.03
CA ALA A 150 3.37 8.04 10.84
C ALA A 150 4.28 8.02 9.60
N GLU A 151 5.59 8.07 9.79
CA GLU A 151 6.60 8.00 8.74
C GLU A 151 6.64 6.64 8.03
N HIS A 152 6.17 5.59 8.71
CA HIS A 152 6.15 4.23 8.18
C HIS A 152 4.89 3.93 7.35
N ILE A 153 3.82 4.74 7.48
CA ILE A 153 2.53 4.46 6.83
C ILE A 153 2.70 4.28 5.31
N SER A 154 2.14 3.17 4.80
CA SER A 154 2.22 2.70 3.42
C SER A 154 3.61 2.23 2.98
N THR A 155 4.54 1.99 3.91
CA THR A 155 5.85 1.38 3.61
C THR A 155 5.93 -0.05 4.12
N ILE A 156 6.84 -0.83 3.53
CA ILE A 156 7.14 -2.17 4.01
C ILE A 156 8.07 -2.09 5.22
N VAL A 157 7.67 -2.71 6.32
CA VAL A 157 8.44 -2.78 7.56
C VAL A 157 8.63 -4.23 8.01
N ARG A 158 9.60 -4.46 8.88
CA ARG A 158 9.90 -5.77 9.47
C ARG A 158 10.05 -5.63 10.97
N VAL A 159 9.41 -6.52 11.70
CA VAL A 159 9.57 -6.69 13.14
C VAL A 159 10.15 -8.08 13.40
N ASP A 160 11.24 -8.13 14.14
CA ASP A 160 11.95 -9.37 14.49
C ASP A 160 11.75 -9.72 15.97
N ASP A 161 12.07 -10.98 16.32
CA ASP A 161 12.06 -11.47 17.69
C ASP A 161 10.72 -11.26 18.39
N VAL A 162 9.62 -11.53 17.66
CA VAL A 162 8.24 -11.40 18.12
C VAL A 162 7.54 -12.75 18.16
N ARG A 163 6.43 -12.81 18.89
CA ARG A 163 5.51 -13.95 18.90
C ARG A 163 4.07 -13.47 18.84
N PHE A 164 3.21 -14.28 18.25
CA PHE A 164 1.77 -14.02 18.28
C PHE A 164 1.17 -14.38 19.63
N VAL A 165 0.29 -13.53 20.15
CA VAL A 165 -0.51 -13.82 21.34
C VAL A 165 -1.48 -14.96 21.04
N GLU A 166 -2.06 -14.96 19.83
CA GLU A 166 -3.02 -15.97 19.36
C GLU A 166 -2.32 -17.13 18.60
N ALA A 167 -1.18 -17.56 19.09
CA ALA A 167 -0.42 -18.67 18.50
C ALA A 167 -1.28 -19.93 18.28
N GLY A 168 -1.20 -20.50 17.08
CA GLY A 168 -1.99 -21.67 16.67
C GLY A 168 -3.40 -21.37 16.17
N GLU A 169 -3.88 -20.13 16.27
CA GLU A 169 -5.09 -19.70 15.58
C GLU A 169 -4.81 -19.40 14.11
N SER A 170 -5.87 -19.30 13.31
CA SER A 170 -5.76 -18.87 11.91
C SER A 170 -5.40 -17.38 11.82
N VAL A 171 -4.74 -16.98 10.74
CA VAL A 171 -4.42 -15.56 10.46
C VAL A 171 -5.66 -14.70 10.45
N ALA A 172 -6.75 -15.18 9.82
CA ALA A 172 -8.04 -14.52 9.82
C ALA A 172 -9.19 -15.54 9.76
N ASP A 173 -10.42 -15.09 9.95
CA ASP A 173 -11.62 -15.90 9.74
C ASP A 173 -12.19 -15.66 8.35
N LYS A 174 -12.70 -16.71 7.69
CA LYS A 174 -13.21 -16.62 6.34
C LYS A 174 -14.24 -15.48 6.17
N GLY A 175 -13.93 -14.53 5.30
CA GLY A 175 -14.78 -13.38 5.00
C GLY A 175 -14.76 -12.27 6.06
N VAL A 176 -14.00 -12.42 7.14
CA VAL A 176 -13.93 -11.45 8.24
C VAL A 176 -12.50 -10.96 8.40
N ALA A 177 -12.30 -9.65 8.46
CA ALA A 177 -11.00 -9.08 8.77
C ALA A 177 -10.74 -9.19 10.29
N VAL A 178 -9.59 -9.76 10.67
CA VAL A 178 -9.21 -10.03 12.06
C VAL A 178 -7.98 -9.23 12.45
N SER A 179 -7.89 -8.81 13.70
CA SER A 179 -6.68 -8.28 14.32
C SER A 179 -6.03 -9.38 15.15
N ARG A 180 -4.75 -9.59 14.95
CA ARG A 180 -3.87 -10.45 15.74
C ARG A 180 -2.82 -9.58 16.41
N HIS A 181 -2.18 -10.07 17.46
CA HIS A 181 -1.30 -9.26 18.28
C HIS A 181 0.10 -9.87 18.35
N LEU A 182 1.08 -9.05 18.05
CA LEU A 182 2.50 -9.36 18.27
C LEU A 182 2.97 -8.75 19.57
N VAL A 183 3.75 -9.51 20.30
CA VAL A 183 4.50 -9.07 21.47
C VAL A 183 5.95 -9.50 21.36
N SER A 184 6.84 -8.88 22.13
CA SER A 184 8.24 -9.29 22.21
C SER A 184 8.36 -10.79 22.57
N ALA A 185 9.21 -11.52 21.86
CA ALA A 185 9.52 -12.93 22.17
C ALA A 185 10.69 -13.08 23.14
N ILE A 186 11.44 -11.99 23.37
CA ILE A 186 12.60 -11.98 24.29
C ILE A 186 12.29 -11.42 25.68
N GLU A 187 11.22 -10.66 25.83
CA GLU A 187 10.77 -10.14 27.12
C GLU A 187 9.91 -11.17 27.85
N GLU A 188 10.15 -11.36 29.15
CA GLU A 188 9.35 -12.25 30.00
C GLU A 188 7.91 -11.70 30.17
N GLU A 189 7.79 -10.38 30.38
CA GLU A 189 6.52 -9.68 30.55
C GLU A 189 6.45 -8.50 29.56
N PRO A 190 6.14 -8.76 28.28
CA PRO A 190 6.06 -7.69 27.27
C PRO A 190 4.88 -6.76 27.56
N THR A 191 5.14 -5.45 27.54
CA THR A 191 4.13 -4.41 27.76
C THR A 191 3.58 -3.86 26.47
N ASP A 192 4.37 -3.89 25.41
CA ASP A 192 4.02 -3.32 24.13
C ASP A 192 3.42 -4.39 23.20
N THR A 193 2.42 -3.97 22.44
CA THR A 193 1.69 -4.82 21.50
C THR A 193 1.62 -4.13 20.14
N LEU A 194 1.83 -4.89 19.07
CA LEU A 194 1.62 -4.42 17.70
C LEU A 194 0.49 -5.20 17.05
N VAL A 195 -0.49 -4.48 16.50
CA VAL A 195 -1.60 -5.09 15.77
C VAL A 195 -1.13 -5.57 14.40
N VAL A 196 -1.46 -6.82 14.07
CA VAL A 196 -1.35 -7.38 12.73
C VAL A 196 -2.76 -7.56 12.17
N ARG A 197 -3.02 -6.93 11.04
CA ARG A 197 -4.31 -7.00 10.37
C ARG A 197 -4.25 -7.91 9.17
N ALA A 198 -5.21 -8.81 9.04
CA ALA A 198 -5.40 -9.64 7.87
C ALA A 198 -6.87 -9.72 7.49
N SER A 199 -7.13 -9.81 6.18
CA SER A 199 -8.47 -9.97 5.62
C SER A 199 -8.83 -11.44 5.52
N GLY A 200 -10.04 -11.82 5.92
CA GLY A 200 -10.58 -13.14 5.66
C GLY A 200 -10.92 -13.42 4.18
N ARG A 201 -10.60 -12.50 3.30
CA ARG A 201 -10.68 -12.65 1.85
C ARG A 201 -9.31 -12.99 1.21
N SER A 202 -8.23 -12.92 2.00
CA SER A 202 -6.90 -13.33 1.54
C SER A 202 -6.87 -14.83 1.30
N ASP A 203 -6.06 -15.29 0.34
CA ASP A 203 -5.91 -16.71 -0.01
C ASP A 203 -5.23 -17.53 1.11
N PHE A 204 -4.69 -16.86 2.13
CA PHE A 204 -4.01 -17.47 3.27
C PHE A 204 -4.72 -17.23 4.62
N TYR A 205 -5.99 -16.85 4.61
CA TYR A 205 -6.76 -16.52 5.82
C TYR A 205 -6.73 -17.65 6.86
N ASP A 206 -6.68 -18.91 6.45
CA ASP A 206 -6.67 -20.10 7.30
C ASP A 206 -5.26 -20.61 7.67
N MET A 207 -4.20 -19.90 7.25
CA MET A 207 -2.84 -20.19 7.67
C MET A 207 -2.72 -20.06 9.20
N LEU A 208 -2.10 -21.04 9.85
CA LEU A 208 -1.93 -21.02 11.30
C LEU A 208 -0.75 -20.13 11.71
N LEU A 209 -0.98 -19.33 12.74
CA LEU A 209 0.05 -18.50 13.35
C LEU A 209 1.09 -19.38 14.08
N PRO A 210 2.40 -19.08 13.94
CA PRO A 210 3.44 -19.87 14.58
C PRO A 210 3.34 -19.82 16.11
N ALA A 211 3.67 -20.95 16.75
CA ALA A 211 3.66 -21.08 18.21
C ALA A 211 4.92 -20.50 18.89
N GLY A 212 6.01 -20.30 18.12
CA GLY A 212 7.29 -19.82 18.61
C GLY A 212 7.66 -18.43 18.09
N PRO A 213 8.90 -18.01 18.38
CA PRO A 213 9.43 -16.75 17.85
C PRO A 213 9.42 -16.71 16.34
N CYS A 214 9.17 -15.52 15.80
CA CYS A 214 9.12 -15.28 14.36
C CYS A 214 9.59 -13.86 14.04
N SER A 215 9.79 -13.59 12.76
CA SER A 215 9.78 -12.25 12.20
C SER A 215 8.56 -12.07 11.32
N VAL A 216 8.03 -10.86 11.33
CA VAL A 216 6.88 -10.47 10.52
C VAL A 216 7.24 -9.29 9.65
N VAL A 217 7.00 -9.42 8.35
CA VAL A 217 7.08 -8.34 7.38
C VAL A 217 5.64 -7.91 7.05
N GLY A 218 5.42 -6.64 6.79
CA GLY A 218 4.09 -6.16 6.40
C GLY A 218 4.11 -4.72 5.96
N ILE A 219 2.99 -4.27 5.44
CA ILE A 219 2.78 -2.86 5.12
C ILE A 219 2.28 -2.14 6.38
N ALA A 220 2.97 -1.07 6.76
CA ALA A 220 2.54 -0.26 7.88
C ALA A 220 1.26 0.52 7.53
N GLY A 221 0.29 0.47 8.41
CA GLY A 221 -0.99 1.16 8.30
C GLY A 221 -1.42 1.81 9.62
N TYR A 222 -2.55 2.50 9.58
CA TYR A 222 -3.16 3.12 10.75
C TYR A 222 -4.69 2.97 10.66
N PHE A 223 -5.31 2.46 11.72
CA PHE A 223 -6.75 2.27 11.76
C PHE A 223 -7.25 2.22 13.21
N HIS A 224 -8.37 2.89 13.50
CA HIS A 224 -8.96 2.98 14.85
C HIS A 224 -7.96 3.40 15.93
N ASP A 225 -7.19 4.47 15.62
CA ASP A 225 -6.20 5.07 16.52
C ASP A 225 -4.95 4.21 16.82
N ASP A 226 -4.80 3.06 16.11
CA ASP A 226 -3.66 2.16 16.26
C ASP A 226 -2.83 2.04 14.98
N TYR A 227 -1.51 2.01 15.13
CA TYR A 227 -0.62 1.55 14.09
C TYR A 227 -0.71 0.03 13.95
N GLN A 228 -0.71 -0.45 12.72
CA GLN A 228 -0.86 -1.87 12.43
C GLN A 228 0.03 -2.32 11.27
N LEU A 229 0.29 -3.61 11.19
CA LEU A 229 0.87 -4.27 10.02
C LEU A 229 -0.21 -4.98 9.23
N LEU A 230 -0.22 -4.76 7.92
CA LEU A 230 -1.00 -5.57 6.97
C LEU A 230 -0.08 -6.66 6.42
N ILE A 231 -0.44 -7.92 6.63
CA ILE A 231 0.22 -9.06 6.00
C ILE A 231 -0.34 -9.17 4.58
N THR A 232 0.52 -9.19 3.59
CA THR A 232 0.14 -9.19 2.16
C THR A 232 0.49 -10.49 1.44
N SER A 233 1.27 -11.36 2.10
CA SER A 233 1.74 -12.65 1.59
C SER A 233 1.83 -13.68 2.73
N PRO A 234 1.62 -14.97 2.46
CA PRO A 234 1.90 -16.02 3.45
C PRO A 234 3.38 -16.08 3.85
N ASP A 235 4.29 -15.59 3.01
CA ASP A 235 5.74 -15.54 3.28
C ASP A 235 6.14 -14.37 4.20
N ASP A 236 5.20 -13.50 4.56
CA ASP A 236 5.44 -12.35 5.43
C ASP A 236 5.71 -12.77 6.90
N ILE A 237 5.33 -14.00 7.28
CA ILE A 237 5.58 -14.56 8.61
C ILE A 237 6.65 -15.67 8.49
N VAL A 238 7.80 -15.45 9.12
CA VAL A 238 8.93 -16.38 9.12
C VAL A 238 9.21 -16.86 10.53
N ALA A 239 8.80 -18.08 10.85
CA ALA A 239 9.11 -18.74 12.12
C ALA A 239 10.58 -19.20 12.17
N TYR A 240 11.21 -19.23 13.35
CA TYR A 240 12.56 -19.73 13.60
C TYR A 240 12.72 -20.40 14.97
#